data_47a1cafbaa67937bd83fa10717c13e10
#
_entry.id   47a1cafbaa67937bd83fa10717c13e10
#
_cell.length_a   1.000
_cell.length_b   1.000
_cell.length_c   1.000
_cell.angle_alpha   90.00
_cell.angle_beta   90.00
_cell.angle_gamma   90.00
#
_symmetry.space_group_name_H-M   'P 1'
#
loop_
_entity.id
_entity.type
_entity.pdbx_description
1 polymer ?
#
loop_
_entity_poly.entity_id
_entity_poly.type
_entity_poly.pdbx_seq_one_letter_code
_entity_poly.pdbx_strand_id
1 'polypeptide(L)' 'MLENYRNSDFNITFSIINMKLRDEHSSLQDLLRAFDIDEEDFMAYLMEHGCRYDKATNSLKTDE' A
#
# COMPACT_ATOMS: atom_id res chain seq x y z
N MET A 1 0.81 -11.82 -6.75
CA MET A 1 1.85 -11.11 -6.01
C MET A 1 1.28 -10.35 -4.81
N LEU A 2 0.30 -9.48 -5.03
CA LEU A 2 -0.26 -8.69 -3.92
C LEU A 2 -1.39 -9.40 -3.17
N GLU A 3 -1.93 -10.48 -3.70
CA GLU A 3 -3.01 -11.20 -3.04
C GLU A 3 -2.59 -11.82 -1.71
N ASN A 4 -1.30 -11.99 -1.48
CA ASN A 4 -0.77 -12.53 -0.22
C ASN A 4 0.12 -11.52 0.48
N TYR A 5 -0.22 -10.24 0.41
CA TYR A 5 0.64 -9.22 0.94
C TYR A 5 0.90 -9.36 2.45
N ARG A 6 -0.06 -9.90 3.21
CA ARG A 6 0.13 -10.08 4.65
C ARG A 6 1.13 -11.17 4.99
N ASN A 7 1.37 -12.10 4.07
CA ASN A 7 2.34 -13.17 4.26
C ASN A 7 3.72 -12.84 3.71
N SER A 8 3.86 -11.66 3.12
CA SER A 8 5.13 -11.21 2.58
C SER A 8 5.82 -10.27 3.55
N ASP A 9 7.13 -10.08 3.35
CA ASP A 9 7.88 -9.10 4.10
C ASP A 9 7.26 -7.71 3.85
N PHE A 10 6.99 -6.97 4.94
CA PHE A 10 6.38 -5.65 4.81
C PHE A 10 7.21 -4.73 3.93
N ASN A 11 8.54 -4.77 4.05
CA ASN A 11 9.40 -3.90 3.26
C ASN A 11 9.26 -4.17 1.76
N ILE A 12 9.05 -5.42 1.39
CA ILE A 12 8.84 -5.78 0.00
C ILE A 12 7.50 -5.24 -0.49
N THR A 13 6.45 -5.44 0.31
CA THR A 13 5.11 -4.93 -0.02
C THR A 13 5.14 -3.41 -0.13
N PHE A 14 5.77 -2.74 0.83
CA PHE A 14 5.90 -1.29 0.86
C PHE A 14 6.54 -0.78 -0.44
N SER A 15 7.63 -1.40 -0.86
CA SER A 15 8.35 -1.00 -2.07
C SER A 15 7.51 -1.22 -3.32
N ILE A 16 6.82 -2.36 -3.40
CA ILE A 16 5.99 -2.68 -4.56
C ILE A 16 4.83 -1.68 -4.67
N ILE A 17 4.16 -1.42 -3.56
CA ILE A 17 3.03 -0.49 -3.55
C ILE A 17 3.48 0.91 -3.99
N ASN A 18 4.59 1.39 -3.43
CA ASN A 18 5.09 2.71 -3.79
C ASN A 18 5.50 2.80 -5.25
N MET A 19 6.08 1.76 -5.78
CA MET A 19 6.45 1.72 -7.20
C MET A 19 5.20 1.81 -8.08
N LYS A 20 4.16 1.07 -7.74
CA LYS A 20 2.92 1.07 -8.50
C LYS A 20 2.17 2.39 -8.39
N LEU A 21 2.20 3.02 -7.21
CA LEU A 21 1.59 4.33 -7.04
C LEU A 21 2.31 5.38 -7.88
N ARG A 22 3.62 5.27 -7.98
CA ARG A 22 4.39 6.21 -8.77
C ARG A 22 4.16 6.03 -10.27
N ASP A 23 4.11 4.78 -10.71
CA ASP A 23 4.17 4.47 -12.15
C ASP A 23 2.83 4.12 -12.79
N GLU A 24 1.88 3.58 -12.03
CA GLU A 24 0.69 2.96 -12.63
C GLU A 24 -0.65 3.43 -12.07
N HIS A 25 -0.70 3.96 -10.86
CA HIS A 25 -1.97 4.31 -10.22
C HIS A 25 -1.91 5.71 -9.62
N SER A 26 -2.98 6.46 -9.78
CA SER A 26 -3.05 7.84 -9.31
C SER A 26 -3.44 7.96 -7.85
N SER A 27 -3.87 6.86 -7.22
CA SER A 27 -4.26 6.86 -5.82
C SER A 27 -4.17 5.45 -5.24
N LEU A 28 -4.12 5.37 -3.91
CA LEU A 28 -4.12 4.07 -3.24
C LEU A 28 -5.44 3.33 -3.48
N GLN A 29 -6.56 4.05 -3.48
CA GLN A 29 -7.86 3.44 -3.75
C GLN A 29 -7.89 2.80 -5.13
N ASP A 30 -7.34 3.49 -6.11
CA ASP A 30 -7.28 2.97 -7.47
C ASP A 30 -6.47 1.68 -7.51
N LEU A 31 -5.33 1.66 -6.83
CA LEU A 31 -4.47 0.49 -6.78
C LEU A 31 -5.18 -0.68 -6.10
N LEU A 32 -5.78 -0.43 -4.94
CA LEU A 32 -6.45 -1.51 -4.19
C LEU A 32 -7.61 -2.09 -5.00
N ARG A 33 -8.33 -1.24 -5.70
CA ARG A 33 -9.44 -1.70 -6.55
C ARG A 33 -8.93 -2.56 -7.69
N ALA A 34 -7.81 -2.18 -8.29
CA ALA A 34 -7.22 -2.94 -9.40
C ALA A 34 -6.79 -4.33 -8.97
N PHE A 35 -6.35 -4.50 -7.72
CA PHE A 35 -5.89 -5.78 -7.20
C PHE A 35 -6.92 -6.48 -6.34
N ASP A 36 -8.14 -5.94 -6.29
CA ASP A 36 -9.26 -6.53 -5.54
C ASP A 36 -8.91 -6.72 -4.06
N ILE A 37 -8.28 -5.70 -3.48
CA ILE A 37 -7.90 -5.70 -2.07
C ILE A 37 -8.87 -4.81 -1.29
N ASP A 38 -9.38 -5.34 -0.16
CA ASP A 38 -10.27 -4.58 0.69
C ASP A 38 -9.52 -3.41 1.34
N GLU A 39 -10.07 -2.20 1.20
CA GLU A 39 -9.42 -0.99 1.67
C GLU A 39 -9.25 -1.00 3.19
N GLU A 40 -10.30 -1.38 3.91
CA GLU A 40 -10.22 -1.38 5.38
C GLU A 40 -9.16 -2.35 5.89
N ASP A 41 -9.10 -3.54 5.29
CA ASP A 41 -8.09 -4.52 5.66
C ASP A 41 -6.68 -4.00 5.39
N PHE A 42 -6.50 -3.36 4.24
CA PHE A 42 -5.19 -2.85 3.88
C PHE A 42 -4.77 -1.70 4.78
N MET A 43 -5.70 -0.80 5.12
CA MET A 43 -5.39 0.32 6.01
C MET A 43 -5.02 -0.18 7.41
N ALA A 44 -5.70 -1.22 7.90
CA ALA A 44 -5.35 -1.82 9.18
C ALA A 44 -3.95 -2.43 9.13
N TYR A 45 -3.63 -3.08 8.02
CA TYR A 45 -2.30 -3.65 7.81
C TYR A 45 -1.22 -2.56 7.86
N LEU A 46 -1.46 -1.42 7.21
CA LEU A 46 -0.51 -0.31 7.25
C LEU A 46 -0.31 0.20 8.67
N MET A 47 -1.41 0.35 9.41
CA MET A 47 -1.33 0.81 10.80
C MET A 47 -0.53 -0.14 11.68
N GLU A 48 -0.68 -1.44 11.47
CA GLU A 48 0.06 -2.45 12.22
C GLU A 48 1.56 -2.27 12.06
N HIS A 49 1.98 -1.72 10.94
CA HIS A 49 3.41 -1.54 10.64
C HIS A 49 3.87 -0.09 10.78
N GLY A 50 3.05 0.76 11.39
CA GLY A 50 3.41 2.16 11.57
C GLY A 50 3.54 2.91 10.26
N CYS A 51 2.74 2.53 9.30
CA CYS A 51 2.79 3.10 7.96
C CYS A 51 1.49 3.85 7.66
N ARG A 52 1.57 4.87 6.83
CA ARG A 52 0.39 5.64 6.41
C ARG A 52 0.50 6.01 4.95
N TYR A 53 -0.64 6.32 4.35
CA TYR A 53 -0.69 6.78 2.97
C TYR A 53 -0.73 8.30 2.95
N ASP A 54 0.18 8.90 2.19
CA ASP A 54 0.25 10.36 2.03
C ASP A 54 -0.35 10.72 0.67
N LYS A 55 -1.53 11.34 0.70
CA LYS A 55 -2.23 11.72 -0.52
C LYS A 55 -1.47 12.79 -1.31
N ALA A 56 -0.76 13.67 -0.62
CA ALA A 56 -0.06 14.77 -1.27
C ALA A 56 1.03 14.28 -2.20
N THR A 57 1.70 13.19 -1.80
CA THR A 57 2.78 12.63 -2.61
C THR A 57 2.39 11.31 -3.29
N ASN A 58 1.18 10.83 -3.03
CA ASN A 58 0.69 9.55 -3.55
C ASN A 58 1.68 8.43 -3.24
N SER A 59 2.05 8.32 -1.97
CA SER A 59 3.02 7.32 -1.54
C SER A 59 2.75 6.87 -0.11
N LEU A 60 3.28 5.71 0.23
CA LEU A 60 3.26 5.21 1.61
C LEU A 60 4.48 5.74 2.35
N LYS A 61 4.28 6.09 3.62
CA LYS A 61 5.34 6.61 4.48
C LYS A 61 5.27 5.96 5.84
N THR A 62 6.43 5.81 6.47
CA THR A 62 6.48 5.26 7.82
C THR A 62 6.63 6.41 8.83
N ASP A 63 6.18 6.15 10.05
CA ASP A 63 6.21 7.14 11.13
C ASP A 63 7.54 7.06 11.89
N GLU A 64 8.61 7.37 11.21
CA GLU A 64 9.91 7.39 11.86
C GLU A 64 10.46 8.77 12.01
#